data_87a8c6babb0846dc17605c543bdc7fca
#
_entry.id   87a8c6babb0846dc17605c543bdc7fca
#
_cell.length_a   1.000
_cell.length_b   1.000
_cell.length_c   1.000
_cell.angle_alpha   90.00
_cell.angle_beta   90.00
_cell.angle_gamma   90.00
#
_symmetry.space_group_name_H-M   'P 1'
#
loop_
_entity.id
_entity.type
_entity.pdbx_description
1 polymer ?
#
loop_
_entity_poly.entity_id
_entity_poly.type
_entity_poly.pdbx_seq_one_letter_code
_entity_poly.pdbx_strand_id
1 'polypeptide(L)'
;MLETMTREEELHSIYWDMYKDAYGIRPRGIDTSNWTEYAFKVEFEHLAITIEANETQRKIAEHEAAHAFEMRVQSILACGAKDREMALRWIHEAEGSNGDDEFLCYLVGLPYRYFKEQ
;
A
#
# COMPACT_ATOMS: atom_id res chain seq x y z
N MET A 1 34.39 -10.57 -7.02
CA MET A 1 33.80 -11.81 -6.53
C MET A 1 32.71 -11.51 -5.52
N LEU A 2 31.63 -12.20 -5.60
CA LEU A 2 30.57 -12.04 -4.63
C LEU A 2 30.93 -12.78 -3.36
N GLU A 3 30.81 -12.08 -2.25
CA GLU A 3 30.98 -12.72 -0.96
C GLU A 3 29.78 -13.60 -0.67
N THR A 4 30.06 -14.76 -0.12
CA THR A 4 28.99 -15.65 0.30
C THR A 4 28.57 -15.26 1.70
N MET A 5 27.31 -14.90 1.87
CA MET A 5 26.75 -14.64 3.20
C MET A 5 26.68 -15.93 3.99
N THR A 6 26.88 -15.85 5.29
CA THR A 6 26.62 -16.99 6.17
C THR A 6 25.12 -17.21 6.24
N ARG A 7 24.71 -18.41 6.66
CA ARG A 7 23.29 -18.71 6.85
C ARG A 7 22.63 -17.76 7.84
N GLU A 8 23.33 -17.42 8.92
CA GLU A 8 22.82 -16.47 9.91
C GLU A 8 22.63 -15.08 9.33
N GLU A 9 23.54 -14.62 8.49
CA GLU A 9 23.43 -13.33 7.83
C GLU A 9 22.26 -13.30 6.85
N GLU A 10 22.06 -14.38 6.10
CA GLU A 10 20.90 -14.50 5.21
C GLU A 10 19.61 -14.44 5.99
N LEU A 11 19.49 -15.21 7.05
CA LEU A 11 18.26 -15.24 7.87
C LEU A 11 17.99 -13.88 8.51
N HIS A 12 19.03 -13.21 9.01
CA HIS A 12 18.91 -11.87 9.57
C HIS A 12 18.43 -10.88 8.51
N SER A 13 19.00 -10.94 7.31
CA SER A 13 18.61 -10.06 6.20
C SER A 13 17.16 -10.25 5.80
N ILE A 14 16.72 -11.51 5.68
CA ILE A 14 15.32 -11.82 5.35
C ILE A 14 14.40 -11.30 6.44
N TYR A 15 14.72 -11.53 7.70
CA TYR A 15 13.95 -11.04 8.84
C TYR A 15 13.80 -9.52 8.80
N TRP A 16 14.92 -8.83 8.54
CA TRP A 16 14.98 -7.37 8.50
C TRP A 16 14.02 -6.79 7.46
N ASP A 17 14.04 -7.38 6.26
CA ASP A 17 13.20 -6.93 5.16
C ASP A 17 11.72 -7.29 5.38
N MET A 18 11.43 -8.49 5.87
CA MET A 18 10.05 -8.90 6.17
C MET A 18 9.44 -8.05 7.27
N TYR A 19 10.23 -7.71 8.29
CA TYR A 19 9.76 -6.85 9.38
C TYR A 19 9.35 -5.48 8.84
N LYS A 20 10.16 -4.91 7.94
CA LYS A 20 9.82 -3.64 7.31
C LYS A 20 8.54 -3.75 6.48
N ASP A 21 8.37 -4.84 5.73
CA ASP A 21 7.17 -5.06 4.95
C ASP A 21 5.93 -5.21 5.84
N ALA A 22 6.07 -5.85 6.99
CA ALA A 22 4.97 -6.06 7.92
C ALA A 22 4.57 -4.80 8.67
N TYR A 23 5.55 -4.01 9.11
CA TYR A 23 5.31 -2.91 10.06
C TYR A 23 5.69 -1.53 9.53
N GLY A 24 6.23 -1.44 8.33
CA GLY A 24 6.59 -0.17 7.70
C GLY A 24 7.92 0.43 8.16
N ILE A 25 8.53 -0.14 9.21
CA ILE A 25 9.82 0.30 9.73
C ILE A 25 10.69 -0.91 9.99
N ARG A 26 12.01 -0.71 9.98
CA ARG A 26 12.95 -1.77 10.33
C ARG A 26 12.97 -1.99 11.84
N PRO A 27 13.27 -3.22 12.29
CA PRO A 27 13.28 -3.49 13.74
C PRO A 27 14.35 -2.68 14.45
N ARG A 28 14.03 -2.26 15.68
CA ARG A 28 14.95 -1.52 16.55
C ARG A 28 15.01 -2.23 17.89
N GLY A 29 16.22 -2.35 18.41
CA GLY A 29 16.42 -2.96 19.71
C GLY A 29 16.21 -4.46 19.76
N ILE A 30 16.12 -5.12 18.61
CA ILE A 30 15.98 -6.56 18.52
C ILE A 30 17.33 -7.18 18.20
N ASP A 31 17.82 -8.01 19.10
CA ASP A 31 19.08 -8.72 18.94
C ASP A 31 18.79 -10.16 18.51
N THR A 32 19.15 -10.50 17.28
CA THR A 32 18.94 -11.83 16.73
C THR A 32 20.17 -12.72 16.83
N SER A 33 21.23 -12.26 17.50
CA SER A 33 22.51 -12.98 17.54
C SER A 33 22.42 -14.37 18.14
N ASN A 34 21.45 -14.59 19.03
CA ASN A 34 21.26 -15.88 19.69
C ASN A 34 20.10 -16.69 19.09
N TRP A 35 19.52 -16.23 17.98
CA TRP A 35 18.39 -16.93 17.39
C TRP A 35 18.88 -18.16 16.61
N THR A 36 18.15 -19.25 16.77
CA THR A 36 18.34 -20.45 15.96
C THR A 36 17.63 -20.27 14.63
N GLU A 37 17.96 -21.12 13.66
CA GLU A 37 17.23 -21.15 12.38
C GLU A 37 15.74 -21.38 12.60
N TYR A 38 15.39 -22.22 13.56
CA TYR A 38 14.01 -22.47 13.92
C TYR A 38 13.31 -21.19 14.42
N ALA A 39 13.99 -20.41 15.27
CA ALA A 39 13.45 -19.15 15.77
C ALA A 39 13.17 -18.17 14.63
N PHE A 40 14.08 -18.07 13.65
CA PHE A 40 13.83 -17.25 12.46
C PHE A 40 12.62 -17.75 11.68
N LYS A 41 12.49 -19.03 11.48
CA LYS A 41 11.36 -19.60 10.74
C LYS A 41 10.03 -19.30 11.40
N VAL A 42 9.95 -19.38 12.72
CA VAL A 42 8.74 -19.03 13.47
C VAL A 42 8.39 -17.57 13.25
N GLU A 43 9.38 -16.68 13.33
CA GLU A 43 9.15 -15.26 13.11
C GLU A 43 8.75 -14.97 11.66
N PHE A 44 9.33 -15.67 10.69
CA PHE A 44 8.95 -15.51 9.29
C PHE A 44 7.48 -15.88 9.06
N GLU A 45 6.99 -16.92 9.72
CA GLU A 45 5.57 -17.30 9.62
C GLU A 45 4.67 -16.20 10.19
N HIS A 46 5.03 -15.64 11.36
CA HIS A 46 4.26 -14.55 11.94
C HIS A 46 4.26 -13.31 11.05
N LEU A 47 5.42 -12.95 10.51
CA LEU A 47 5.55 -11.79 9.63
C LEU A 47 4.78 -12.00 8.33
N ALA A 48 4.83 -13.20 7.75
CA ALA A 48 4.08 -13.51 6.53
C ALA A 48 2.57 -13.35 6.73
N ILE A 49 2.05 -13.81 7.86
CA ILE A 49 0.64 -13.65 8.21
C ILE A 49 0.28 -12.16 8.32
N THR A 50 1.12 -11.38 8.97
CA THR A 50 0.91 -9.93 9.12
C THR A 50 0.95 -9.23 7.77
N ILE A 51 1.91 -9.56 6.92
CA ILE A 51 2.04 -8.99 5.58
C ILE A 51 0.78 -9.30 4.75
N GLU A 52 0.33 -10.54 4.78
CA GLU A 52 -0.87 -10.95 4.04
C GLU A 52 -2.12 -10.22 4.56
N ALA A 53 -2.27 -10.11 5.87
CA ALA A 53 -3.39 -9.38 6.48
C ALA A 53 -3.38 -7.90 6.07
N ASN A 54 -2.21 -7.26 6.08
CA ASN A 54 -2.06 -5.87 5.65
C ASN A 54 -2.41 -5.71 4.18
N GLU A 55 -1.99 -6.62 3.34
CA GLU A 55 -2.29 -6.60 1.90
C GLU A 55 -3.79 -6.73 1.65
N THR A 56 -4.44 -7.63 2.38
CA THR A 56 -5.89 -7.81 2.29
C THR A 56 -6.62 -6.54 2.72
N GLN A 57 -6.22 -5.92 3.83
CA GLN A 57 -6.81 -4.67 4.30
C GLN A 57 -6.60 -3.53 3.32
N ARG A 58 -5.42 -3.46 2.71
CA ARG A 58 -5.12 -2.46 1.70
C ARG A 58 -6.06 -2.59 0.51
N LYS A 59 -6.27 -3.82 0.02
CA LYS A 59 -7.18 -4.07 -1.10
C LYS A 59 -8.61 -3.71 -0.77
N ILE A 60 -9.07 -4.02 0.43
CA ILE A 60 -10.41 -3.66 0.89
C ILE A 60 -10.56 -2.14 0.93
N ALA A 61 -9.57 -1.45 1.52
CA ALA A 61 -9.60 0.01 1.61
C ALA A 61 -9.61 0.68 0.23
N GLU A 62 -8.81 0.17 -0.71
CA GLU A 62 -8.79 0.67 -2.08
C GLU A 62 -10.12 0.44 -2.78
N HIS A 63 -10.73 -0.72 -2.58
CA HIS A 63 -12.04 -1.02 -3.17
C HIS A 63 -13.12 -0.09 -2.62
N GLU A 64 -13.13 0.12 -1.32
CA GLU A 64 -14.08 1.03 -0.68
C GLU A 64 -13.88 2.48 -1.15
N ALA A 65 -12.62 2.91 -1.26
CA ALA A 65 -12.30 4.24 -1.75
C ALA A 65 -12.74 4.42 -3.21
N ALA A 66 -12.54 3.41 -4.04
CA ALA A 66 -12.98 3.44 -5.44
C ALA A 66 -14.50 3.53 -5.54
N HIS A 67 -15.23 2.75 -4.72
CA HIS A 67 -16.68 2.81 -4.69
C HIS A 67 -17.17 4.20 -4.27
N ALA A 68 -16.61 4.75 -3.19
CA ALA A 68 -16.97 6.07 -2.70
C ALA A 68 -16.67 7.14 -3.75
N PHE A 69 -15.55 7.03 -4.45
CA PHE A 69 -15.18 7.95 -5.51
C PHE A 69 -16.19 7.92 -6.66
N GLU A 70 -16.57 6.73 -7.14
CA GLU A 70 -17.54 6.60 -8.21
C GLU A 70 -18.92 7.12 -7.80
N MET A 71 -19.32 6.92 -6.55
CA MET A 71 -20.57 7.50 -6.03
C MET A 71 -20.51 9.03 -6.01
N ARG A 72 -19.33 9.58 -5.69
CA ARG A 72 -19.11 11.03 -5.75
C ARG A 72 -19.25 11.55 -7.18
N VAL A 73 -18.68 10.84 -8.15
CA VAL A 73 -18.83 11.18 -9.57
C VAL A 73 -20.30 11.18 -9.97
N GLN A 74 -21.05 10.14 -9.58
CA GLN A 74 -22.48 10.06 -9.90
C GLN A 74 -23.27 11.21 -9.28
N SER A 75 -22.96 11.59 -8.05
CA SER A 75 -23.60 12.73 -7.39
C SER A 75 -23.36 14.03 -8.13
N ILE A 76 -22.13 14.24 -8.62
CA ILE A 76 -21.78 15.44 -9.35
C ILE A 76 -22.47 15.48 -10.71
N LEU A 77 -22.57 14.34 -11.39
CA LEU A 77 -23.33 14.23 -12.63
C LEU A 77 -24.80 14.58 -12.40
N ALA A 78 -25.39 14.10 -11.30
CA ALA A 78 -26.77 14.43 -10.95
C ALA A 78 -26.95 15.92 -10.62
N CYS A 79 -25.91 16.58 -10.14
CA CYS A 79 -25.93 18.00 -9.80
C CYS A 79 -25.65 18.92 -10.98
N GLY A 80 -25.40 18.39 -12.17
CA GLY A 80 -25.32 19.21 -13.37
C GLY A 80 -24.02 19.08 -14.18
N ALA A 81 -23.05 18.26 -13.77
CA ALA A 81 -21.90 18.03 -14.63
C ALA A 81 -22.37 17.31 -15.90
N LYS A 82 -21.84 17.75 -17.01
CA LYS A 82 -22.30 17.30 -18.33
C LYS A 82 -21.87 15.84 -18.58
N ASP A 83 -20.69 15.48 -18.16
CA ASP A 83 -20.11 14.15 -18.37
C ASP A 83 -19.08 13.86 -17.29
N ARG A 84 -18.51 12.65 -17.34
CA ARG A 84 -17.51 12.22 -16.38
C ARG A 84 -16.26 13.11 -16.38
N GLU A 85 -15.85 13.56 -17.55
CA GLU A 85 -14.67 14.44 -17.66
C GLU A 85 -14.90 15.74 -16.87
N MET A 86 -16.06 16.35 -17.02
CA MET A 86 -16.41 17.55 -16.26
C MET A 86 -16.51 17.27 -14.76
N ALA A 87 -17.11 16.14 -14.39
CA ALA A 87 -17.19 15.74 -12.99
C ALA A 87 -15.80 15.57 -12.38
N LEU A 88 -14.88 14.94 -13.09
CA LEU A 88 -13.49 14.77 -12.63
C LEU A 88 -12.79 16.12 -12.50
N ARG A 89 -13.04 17.04 -13.41
CA ARG A 89 -12.48 18.39 -13.33
C ARG A 89 -12.95 19.09 -12.06
N TRP A 90 -14.24 18.98 -11.75
CA TRP A 90 -14.78 19.58 -10.52
C TRP A 90 -14.17 18.96 -9.26
N ILE A 91 -13.92 17.64 -9.28
CA ILE A 91 -13.27 16.97 -8.15
C ILE A 91 -11.83 17.46 -8.01
N HIS A 92 -11.09 17.59 -9.11
CA HIS A 92 -9.73 18.14 -9.06
C HIS A 92 -9.71 19.54 -8.45
N GLU A 93 -10.66 20.39 -8.83
CA GLU A 93 -10.76 21.73 -8.26
C GLU A 93 -11.05 21.68 -6.76
N ALA A 94 -11.97 20.82 -6.34
CA ALA A 94 -12.33 20.68 -4.92
C ALA A 94 -11.17 20.15 -4.08
N GLU A 95 -10.39 19.23 -4.62
CA GLU A 95 -9.27 18.62 -3.91
C GLU A 95 -7.95 19.41 -4.04
N GLY A 96 -7.89 20.34 -4.96
CA GLY A 96 -6.67 21.10 -5.20
C GLY A 96 -5.60 20.36 -5.98
N SER A 97 -5.98 19.29 -6.68
CA SER A 97 -5.03 18.48 -7.43
C SER A 97 -4.72 18.99 -8.83
N ASN A 98 -5.46 19.99 -9.30
CA ASN A 98 -5.18 20.74 -10.53
C ASN A 98 -4.95 19.89 -11.79
N GLY A 99 -5.71 18.81 -11.95
CA GLY A 99 -5.59 17.92 -13.10
C GLY A 99 -4.54 16.85 -12.98
N ASP A 100 -3.82 16.77 -11.86
CA ASP A 100 -2.84 15.73 -11.61
C ASP A 100 -3.55 14.49 -11.04
N ASP A 101 -3.80 13.50 -11.90
CA ASP A 101 -4.54 12.29 -11.53
C ASP A 101 -3.83 11.48 -10.45
N GLU A 102 -2.52 11.41 -10.48
CA GLU A 102 -1.76 10.67 -9.49
C GLU A 102 -1.86 11.30 -8.10
N PHE A 103 -1.78 12.62 -8.05
CA PHE A 103 -1.96 13.35 -6.81
C PHE A 103 -3.40 13.22 -6.31
N LEU A 104 -4.39 13.24 -7.19
CA LEU A 104 -5.77 13.01 -6.82
C LEU A 104 -5.94 11.62 -6.20
N CYS A 105 -5.36 10.58 -6.80
CA CYS A 105 -5.40 9.23 -6.24
C CYS A 105 -4.84 9.20 -4.82
N TYR A 106 -3.73 9.87 -4.59
CA TYR A 106 -3.14 9.99 -3.26
C TYR A 106 -4.10 10.65 -2.27
N LEU A 107 -4.73 11.76 -2.67
CA LEU A 107 -5.61 12.53 -1.79
C LEU A 107 -6.88 11.77 -1.40
N VAL A 108 -7.44 10.97 -2.31
CA VAL A 108 -8.72 10.29 -2.08
C VAL A 108 -8.57 8.79 -1.82
N GLY A 109 -7.35 8.30 -1.69
CA GLY A 109 -7.08 6.91 -1.32
C GLY A 109 -7.26 5.89 -2.42
N LEU A 110 -7.25 6.32 -3.67
CA LEU A 110 -7.35 5.42 -4.83
C LEU A 110 -6.01 4.78 -5.16
N PRO A 111 -6.03 3.59 -5.81
CA PRO A 111 -4.80 3.01 -6.35
C PRO A 111 -4.13 3.98 -7.32
N TYR A 112 -2.81 4.02 -7.30
CA TYR A 112 -2.01 4.94 -8.09
C TYR A 112 -2.37 4.96 -9.58
N ARG A 113 -2.73 3.81 -10.15
CA ARG A 113 -3.03 3.69 -11.58
C ARG A 113 -4.54 3.67 -11.88
N TYR A 114 -5.35 4.11 -10.94
CA TYR A 114 -6.80 4.00 -11.05
C TYR A 114 -7.34 4.55 -12.38
N PHE A 115 -6.92 5.77 -12.73
CA PHE A 115 -7.39 6.41 -13.96
C PHE A 115 -6.75 5.87 -15.22
N LYS A 116 -5.61 5.20 -15.09
CA LYS A 116 -4.91 4.61 -16.25
C LYS A 116 -5.49 3.26 -16.66
N GLU A 117 -6.23 2.63 -15.76
CA GLU A 117 -6.79 1.29 -15.99
C GLU A 117 -8.27 1.31 -16.36
N GLN A 118 -8.81 2.51 -16.60
CA GLN A 118 -10.21 2.66 -17.00
C GLN A 118 -10.41 2.70 -18.51
#